data_7471a61cb7b4dbb329287f9bfa64d152
#
_entry.id   7471a61cb7b4dbb329287f9bfa64d152
#
_cell.length_a   1.000
_cell.length_b   1.000
_cell.length_c   1.000
_cell.angle_alpha   90.00
_cell.angle_beta   90.00
_cell.angle_gamma   90.00
#
_symmetry.space_group_name_H-M   'P 1'
#
loop_
_entity.id
_entity.type
_entity.pdbx_description
1 polymer ?
#
loop_
_entity_poly.entity_id
_entity_poly.type
_entity_poly.pdbx_seq_one_letter_code
_entity_poly.pdbx_strand_id
1 'polypeptide(L)'
;MPHKAHQPNQLTTSSRVLSPAPLSPADEIDLLDLLLVLFKAKWVIIGAVFACALLGLVANTLLPQKWTSNAELVPAQARELSTMHKALNQLALLDIHVDASPAWLIAHFIQTYDSQIVRREFIAQSDYYRQLTAQMRDAQEKARVLSALAEQAFSLSTPKDKGMEDKAFVYYRLGVTARSAQEAHALLQGYIDFVARRVEDDLRYRIQDQVDQILTQKKAQYQLNLERWKNQQQVNIRRLNYSLALAQAAGINKPMYGNGATFKDDGDFPIALGVNALRQKLDIERAQTDPSDLSADLKNAQLYIERLSQVQVADLQIQPFKYLMLPSMPLQKASPKGTLIVLLAAIAGLLLSSALVLMRHALASRHACSGASAEGK
;
A
#
# COMPACT_ATOMS: atom_id res chain seq x y z
N MET A 1 -84.60 -51.11 -51.15
CA MET A 1 -84.45 -52.47 -51.72
C MET A 1 -83.16 -53.03 -51.32
N PRO A 2 -83.11 -54.33 -51.19
CA PRO A 2 -82.92 -55.09 -49.90
C PRO A 2 -81.65 -56.00 -50.00
N HIS A 3 -81.38 -56.59 -48.93
CA HIS A 3 -81.12 -57.99 -48.66
C HIS A 3 -79.95 -58.25 -47.67
N LYS A 4 -80.33 -58.82 -46.65
CA LYS A 4 -80.40 -60.19 -46.10
C LYS A 4 -79.01 -60.56 -45.44
N ALA A 5 -79.07 -60.66 -44.14
CA ALA A 5 -79.24 -61.91 -43.37
C ALA A 5 -78.13 -62.95 -43.57
N HIS A 6 -77.37 -63.24 -42.56
CA HIS A 6 -77.23 -64.59 -42.01
C HIS A 6 -76.45 -64.57 -40.64
N GLN A 7 -77.18 -65.02 -39.61
CA GLN A 7 -76.59 -65.76 -38.48
C GLN A 7 -76.37 -67.19 -38.91
N PRO A 8 -75.61 -68.10 -38.30
CA PRO A 8 -75.37 -68.25 -36.86
C PRO A 8 -73.99 -68.78 -36.51
N ASN A 9 -73.55 -68.78 -35.33
CA ASN A 9 -73.40 -69.97 -34.46
C ASN A 9 -72.68 -69.67 -33.17
N GLN A 10 -73.17 -70.10 -32.10
CA GLN A 10 -72.64 -70.13 -30.77
C GLN A 10 -71.45 -71.09 -30.66
N LEU A 11 -70.39 -70.64 -30.02
CA LEU A 11 -69.49 -71.49 -29.27
C LEU A 11 -69.07 -70.78 -27.96
N THR A 12 -69.68 -71.27 -26.91
CA THR A 12 -69.34 -70.97 -25.53
C THR A 12 -67.86 -71.36 -25.26
N THR A 13 -67.04 -70.36 -24.94
CA THR A 13 -65.80 -70.60 -24.28
C THR A 13 -65.72 -69.70 -23.04
N SER A 14 -65.81 -70.37 -21.90
CA SER A 14 -65.66 -69.85 -20.56
C SER A 14 -64.27 -69.14 -20.42
N SER A 15 -64.24 -67.81 -20.58
CA SER A 15 -63.03 -67.03 -20.21
C SER A 15 -63.12 -66.66 -18.75
N ARG A 16 -62.30 -67.37 -17.99
CA ARG A 16 -62.03 -67.03 -16.60
C ARG A 16 -61.42 -65.62 -16.52
N VAL A 17 -62.19 -64.67 -15.98
CA VAL A 17 -61.74 -63.31 -15.67
C VAL A 17 -60.79 -63.46 -14.51
N LEU A 18 -59.51 -63.32 -14.83
CA LEU A 18 -58.44 -63.07 -13.85
C LEU A 18 -58.66 -61.63 -13.36
N SER A 19 -59.21 -61.51 -12.15
CA SER A 19 -59.18 -60.24 -11.39
C SER A 19 -57.71 -59.83 -11.25
N PRO A 20 -57.34 -58.56 -11.61
CA PRO A 20 -56.04 -58.09 -11.25
C PRO A 20 -55.93 -58.04 -9.73
N ALA A 21 -54.90 -58.68 -9.17
CA ALA A 21 -54.53 -58.56 -7.78
C ALA A 21 -54.39 -57.08 -7.42
N PRO A 22 -54.91 -56.66 -6.26
CA PRO A 22 -54.66 -55.31 -5.81
C PRO A 22 -53.12 -55.09 -5.70
N LEU A 23 -52.58 -54.20 -6.51
CA LEU A 23 -51.23 -53.69 -6.31
C LEU A 23 -51.19 -53.15 -4.89
N SER A 24 -50.41 -53.82 -4.05
CA SER A 24 -50.05 -53.27 -2.72
C SER A 24 -49.64 -51.81 -2.92
N PRO A 25 -50.14 -50.88 -2.14
CA PRO A 25 -49.64 -49.49 -2.20
C PRO A 25 -48.16 -49.61 -1.89
N ALA A 26 -47.35 -49.47 -2.98
CA ALA A 26 -45.92 -49.26 -2.84
C ALA A 26 -45.72 -48.09 -1.91
N ASP A 27 -44.86 -48.25 -0.92
CA ASP A 27 -44.41 -47.30 0.08
C ASP A 27 -44.47 -45.83 -0.44
N GLU A 28 -45.62 -45.23 -0.47
CA GLU A 28 -45.76 -43.80 -0.57
C GLU A 28 -45.35 -43.24 0.79
N ILE A 29 -44.12 -42.66 0.84
CA ILE A 29 -43.64 -41.93 2.00
C ILE A 29 -44.59 -40.76 2.20
N ASP A 30 -45.59 -40.91 3.06
CA ASP A 30 -46.51 -39.84 3.37
C ASP A 30 -45.78 -38.74 4.19
N LEU A 31 -45.55 -37.62 3.50
CA LEU A 31 -44.85 -36.46 4.09
C LEU A 31 -45.59 -35.94 5.34
N LEU A 32 -46.90 -36.14 5.40
CA LEU A 32 -47.69 -35.78 6.57
C LEU A 32 -47.37 -36.68 7.77
N ASP A 33 -47.19 -38.00 7.57
CA ASP A 33 -46.78 -38.92 8.63
C ASP A 33 -45.37 -38.58 9.17
N LEU A 34 -44.42 -38.23 8.28
CA LEU A 34 -43.10 -37.76 8.71
C LEU A 34 -43.19 -36.48 9.58
N LEU A 35 -44.07 -35.55 9.19
CA LEU A 35 -44.28 -34.32 9.96
C LEU A 35 -44.94 -34.59 11.33
N LEU A 36 -45.89 -35.52 11.42
CA LEU A 36 -46.52 -35.93 12.65
C LEU A 36 -45.53 -36.63 13.59
N VAL A 37 -44.62 -37.44 13.08
CA VAL A 37 -43.54 -38.07 13.86
C VAL A 37 -42.61 -37.04 14.46
N LEU A 38 -42.19 -36.02 13.66
CA LEU A 38 -41.40 -34.91 14.18
C LEU A 38 -42.14 -34.12 15.27
N PHE A 39 -43.48 -33.90 15.08
CA PHE A 39 -44.28 -33.16 16.05
C PHE A 39 -44.47 -33.92 17.37
N LYS A 40 -44.58 -35.24 17.32
CA LYS A 40 -44.58 -36.11 18.52
C LYS A 40 -43.27 -36.08 19.26
N ALA A 41 -42.12 -35.96 18.52
CA ALA A 41 -40.78 -35.93 19.12
C ALA A 41 -40.30 -34.49 19.45
N LYS A 42 -41.14 -33.47 19.41
CA LYS A 42 -40.80 -32.04 19.56
C LYS A 42 -39.92 -31.75 20.80
N TRP A 43 -40.20 -32.37 21.93
CA TRP A 43 -39.42 -32.16 23.16
C TRP A 43 -38.00 -32.71 23.07
N VAL A 44 -37.80 -33.83 22.35
CA VAL A 44 -36.48 -34.39 22.09
C VAL A 44 -35.68 -33.48 21.14
N ILE A 45 -36.36 -32.97 20.09
CA ILE A 45 -35.75 -32.04 19.11
C ILE A 45 -35.36 -30.73 19.82
N ILE A 46 -36.28 -30.12 20.61
CA ILE A 46 -35.99 -28.89 21.34
C ILE A 46 -34.85 -29.09 22.33
N GLY A 47 -34.83 -30.21 23.06
CA GLY A 47 -33.74 -30.55 23.98
C GLY A 47 -32.39 -30.69 23.27
N ALA A 48 -32.37 -31.34 22.11
CA ALA A 48 -31.15 -31.50 21.31
C ALA A 48 -30.66 -30.17 20.75
N VAL A 49 -31.55 -29.32 20.21
CA VAL A 49 -31.24 -27.97 19.74
C VAL A 49 -30.63 -27.13 20.87
N PHE A 50 -31.25 -27.18 22.06
CA PHE A 50 -30.73 -26.44 23.21
C PHE A 50 -29.36 -26.96 23.69
N ALA A 51 -29.16 -28.27 23.73
CA ALA A 51 -27.86 -28.88 24.06
C ALA A 51 -26.78 -28.46 23.02
N CYS A 52 -27.08 -28.50 21.72
CA CYS A 52 -26.17 -28.06 20.68
C CYS A 52 -25.87 -26.55 20.75
N ALA A 53 -26.86 -25.71 21.07
CA ALA A 53 -26.67 -24.29 21.28
C ALA A 53 -25.75 -24.01 22.49
N LEU A 54 -25.91 -24.75 23.58
CA LEU A 54 -24.99 -24.67 24.74
C LEU A 54 -23.56 -25.10 24.37
N LEU A 55 -23.41 -26.19 23.64
CA LEU A 55 -22.11 -26.61 23.12
C LEU A 55 -21.48 -25.54 22.21
N GLY A 56 -22.28 -24.89 21.36
CA GLY A 56 -21.86 -23.75 20.54
C GLY A 56 -21.38 -22.55 21.38
N LEU A 57 -22.04 -22.29 22.52
CA LEU A 57 -21.65 -21.23 23.44
C LEU A 57 -20.31 -21.55 24.14
N VAL A 58 -20.11 -22.78 24.57
CA VAL A 58 -18.83 -23.26 25.13
C VAL A 58 -17.73 -23.20 24.10
N ALA A 59 -17.98 -23.66 22.89
CA ALA A 59 -17.01 -23.56 21.77
C ALA A 59 -16.60 -22.11 21.50
N ASN A 60 -17.55 -21.16 21.53
CA ASN A 60 -17.27 -19.73 21.33
C ASN A 60 -16.32 -19.14 22.41
N THR A 61 -16.30 -19.66 23.63
CA THR A 61 -15.39 -19.20 24.69
C THR A 61 -13.99 -19.83 24.58
N LEU A 62 -13.89 -21.03 24.01
CA LEU A 62 -12.62 -21.75 23.82
C LEU A 62 -11.86 -21.29 22.57
N LEU A 63 -12.55 -20.75 21.56
CA LEU A 63 -11.92 -20.26 20.34
C LEU A 63 -11.09 -18.98 20.59
N PRO A 64 -9.90 -18.85 19.98
CA PRO A 64 -9.06 -17.66 20.15
C PRO A 64 -9.80 -16.41 19.69
N GLN A 65 -9.91 -15.45 20.60
CA GLN A 65 -10.57 -14.18 20.30
C GLN A 65 -9.66 -13.29 19.45
N LYS A 66 -10.27 -12.58 18.50
CA LYS A 66 -9.58 -11.60 17.65
C LYS A 66 -10.23 -10.23 17.83
N TRP A 67 -9.39 -9.24 18.06
CA TRP A 67 -9.79 -7.85 18.24
C TRP A 67 -9.17 -7.01 17.14
N THR A 68 -9.95 -6.15 16.49
CA THR A 68 -9.47 -5.33 15.39
C THR A 68 -9.58 -3.85 15.75
N SER A 69 -8.45 -3.18 15.80
CA SER A 69 -8.36 -1.72 15.90
C SER A 69 -8.39 -1.13 14.49
N ASN A 70 -9.08 0.00 14.31
CA ASN A 70 -9.17 0.70 13.04
C ASN A 70 -8.78 2.17 13.20
N ALA A 71 -8.18 2.74 12.16
CA ALA A 71 -7.91 4.16 12.00
C ALA A 71 -8.37 4.62 10.62
N GLU A 72 -8.78 5.89 10.49
CA GLU A 72 -9.12 6.47 9.18
C GLU A 72 -8.23 7.68 8.92
N LEU A 73 -7.60 7.69 7.75
CA LEU A 73 -6.64 8.70 7.33
C LEU A 73 -7.14 9.40 6.08
N VAL A 74 -6.84 10.70 6.00
CA VAL A 74 -7.02 11.53 4.80
C VAL A 74 -5.70 12.19 4.43
N PRO A 75 -5.53 12.68 3.20
CA PRO A 75 -4.35 13.46 2.83
C PRO A 75 -4.12 14.62 3.80
N ALA A 76 -2.85 14.89 4.11
CA ALA A 76 -2.46 16.01 4.98
C ALA A 76 -2.98 17.34 4.42
N GLN A 77 -3.40 18.23 5.28
CA GLN A 77 -3.86 19.56 4.90
C GLN A 77 -2.72 20.58 5.00
N ALA A 78 -2.94 21.78 4.46
CA ALA A 78 -1.92 22.84 4.44
C ALA A 78 -1.36 23.21 5.83
N ARG A 79 -2.14 23.02 6.88
CA ARG A 79 -1.73 23.31 8.27
C ARG A 79 -0.67 22.33 8.75
N GLU A 80 -0.86 21.03 8.49
CA GLU A 80 0.07 19.95 8.86
C GLU A 80 1.38 20.05 8.08
N LEU A 81 1.33 20.63 6.88
CA LEU A 81 2.46 20.77 5.97
C LEU A 81 3.16 22.14 6.02
N SER A 82 2.74 23.03 6.90
CA SER A 82 3.23 24.42 6.93
C SER A 82 4.76 24.53 7.14
N THR A 83 5.33 23.70 7.99
CA THR A 83 6.78 23.66 8.27
C THR A 83 7.54 23.13 7.05
N MET A 84 7.04 22.05 6.46
CA MET A 84 7.59 21.46 5.25
C MET A 84 7.55 22.44 4.07
N HIS A 85 6.42 23.13 3.85
CA HIS A 85 6.30 24.12 2.79
C HIS A 85 7.31 25.26 2.90
N LYS A 86 7.61 25.72 4.13
CA LYS A 86 8.66 26.73 4.33
C LYS A 86 10.03 26.23 3.89
N ALA A 87 10.39 25.00 4.24
CA ALA A 87 11.67 24.40 3.83
C ALA A 87 11.71 24.15 2.30
N LEU A 88 10.63 23.62 1.72
CA LEU A 88 10.55 23.44 0.27
C LEU A 88 10.60 24.74 -0.51
N ASN A 89 10.01 25.83 0.00
CA ASN A 89 10.13 27.15 -0.62
C ASN A 89 11.56 27.69 -0.58
N GLN A 90 12.33 27.42 0.48
CA GLN A 90 13.75 27.76 0.53
C GLN A 90 14.57 26.98 -0.50
N LEU A 91 14.24 25.69 -0.69
CA LEU A 91 14.85 24.85 -1.73
C LEU A 91 14.47 25.32 -3.14
N ALA A 92 13.22 25.73 -3.34
CA ALA A 92 12.75 26.24 -4.62
C ALA A 92 13.48 27.53 -5.05
N LEU A 93 13.92 28.37 -4.10
CA LEU A 93 14.78 29.53 -4.39
C LEU A 93 16.16 29.13 -4.94
N LEU A 94 16.57 27.89 -4.72
CA LEU A 94 17.78 27.27 -5.24
C LEU A 94 17.50 26.33 -6.42
N ASP A 95 16.38 26.52 -7.13
CA ASP A 95 15.93 25.69 -8.25
C ASP A 95 15.80 24.18 -7.93
N ILE A 96 15.63 23.84 -6.63
CA ILE A 96 15.42 22.48 -6.19
C ILE A 96 13.93 22.23 -6.01
N HIS A 97 13.38 21.35 -6.84
CA HIS A 97 11.97 21.01 -6.85
C HIS A 97 11.78 19.55 -6.44
N VAL A 98 11.20 19.33 -5.27
CA VAL A 98 10.85 18.00 -4.76
C VAL A 98 9.34 17.87 -4.69
N ASP A 99 8.78 16.83 -5.32
CA ASP A 99 7.36 16.53 -5.14
C ASP A 99 7.12 15.96 -3.75
N ALA A 100 6.50 16.78 -2.91
CA ALA A 100 6.00 16.42 -1.59
C ALA A 100 4.55 16.90 -1.43
N SER A 101 3.76 16.78 -2.51
CA SER A 101 2.33 17.11 -2.48
C SER A 101 1.59 16.22 -1.47
N PRO A 102 0.46 16.70 -0.89
CA PRO A 102 -0.38 15.90 0.00
C PRO A 102 -0.80 14.55 -0.62
N ALA A 103 -1.05 14.55 -1.94
CA ALA A 103 -1.42 13.36 -2.69
C ALA A 103 -0.25 12.37 -2.79
N TRP A 104 0.97 12.86 -3.03
CA TRP A 104 2.17 12.02 -3.05
C TRP A 104 2.47 11.43 -1.67
N LEU A 105 2.40 12.24 -0.62
CA LEU A 105 2.69 11.82 0.76
C LEU A 105 1.76 10.70 1.22
N ILE A 106 0.45 10.85 1.03
CA ILE A 106 -0.50 9.81 1.43
C ILE A 106 -0.35 8.55 0.57
N ALA A 107 -0.11 8.69 -0.73
CA ALA A 107 0.10 7.56 -1.61
C ALA A 107 1.34 6.75 -1.20
N HIS A 108 2.46 7.44 -0.92
CA HIS A 108 3.69 6.81 -0.46
C HIS A 108 3.53 6.16 0.92
N PHE A 109 2.80 6.82 1.83
CA PHE A 109 2.46 6.24 3.14
C PHE A 109 1.65 4.95 2.98
N ILE A 110 0.60 4.96 2.16
CA ILE A 110 -0.25 3.78 1.94
C ILE A 110 0.52 2.64 1.28
N GLN A 111 1.38 2.95 0.30
CA GLN A 111 2.26 1.96 -0.33
C GLN A 111 3.22 1.32 0.68
N THR A 112 3.81 2.14 1.56
CA THR A 112 4.73 1.67 2.61
C THR A 112 3.99 0.86 3.67
N TYR A 113 2.78 1.29 4.07
CA TYR A 113 1.91 0.56 5.00
C TYR A 113 1.52 -0.83 4.46
N ASP A 114 1.25 -0.93 3.15
CA ASP A 114 0.87 -2.21 2.53
C ASP A 114 2.06 -3.15 2.25
N SER A 115 3.27 -2.66 2.38
CA SER A 115 4.50 -3.43 2.13
C SER A 115 4.67 -4.56 3.14
N GLN A 116 4.70 -5.80 2.67
CA GLN A 116 4.95 -6.97 3.51
C GLN A 116 6.34 -6.97 4.18
N ILE A 117 7.33 -6.38 3.51
CA ILE A 117 8.69 -6.25 4.06
C ILE A 117 8.65 -5.34 5.29
N VAL A 118 7.99 -4.19 5.19
CA VAL A 118 7.86 -3.20 6.27
C VAL A 118 7.04 -3.77 7.44
N ARG A 119 5.95 -4.51 7.14
CA ARG A 119 5.15 -5.21 8.15
C ARG A 119 5.98 -6.22 8.94
N ARG A 120 6.79 -7.04 8.24
CA ARG A 120 7.68 -8.02 8.88
C ARG A 120 8.74 -7.35 9.75
N GLU A 121 9.35 -6.27 9.27
CA GLU A 121 10.34 -5.50 10.00
C GLU A 121 9.74 -4.96 11.31
N PHE A 122 8.58 -4.32 11.24
CA PHE A 122 7.88 -3.79 12.42
C PHE A 122 7.48 -4.89 13.40
N ILE A 123 6.85 -5.98 12.90
CA ILE A 123 6.39 -7.07 13.77
C ILE A 123 7.56 -7.72 14.48
N ALA A 124 8.68 -7.97 13.79
CA ALA A 124 9.86 -8.60 14.37
C ALA A 124 10.43 -7.84 15.57
N GLN A 125 10.24 -6.52 15.60
CA GLN A 125 10.69 -5.63 16.68
C GLN A 125 9.63 -5.44 17.77
N SER A 126 8.37 -5.83 17.52
CA SER A 126 7.24 -5.59 18.43
C SER A 126 7.29 -6.48 19.66
N ASP A 127 6.82 -5.93 20.79
CA ASP A 127 6.62 -6.69 22.04
C ASP A 127 5.62 -7.82 21.87
N TYR A 128 4.61 -7.61 21.05
CA TYR A 128 3.59 -8.62 20.72
C TYR A 128 4.22 -9.88 20.13
N TYR A 129 5.10 -9.74 19.15
CA TYR A 129 5.78 -10.87 18.54
C TYR A 129 6.74 -11.55 19.51
N ARG A 130 7.47 -10.78 20.33
CA ARG A 130 8.38 -11.32 21.35
C ARG A 130 7.62 -12.17 22.39
N GLN A 131 6.47 -11.70 22.86
CA GLN A 131 5.62 -12.45 23.80
C GLN A 131 5.04 -13.70 23.15
N LEU A 132 4.56 -13.59 21.89
CA LEU A 132 3.97 -14.69 21.16
C LEU A 132 4.96 -15.85 20.93
N THR A 133 6.22 -15.52 20.68
CA THR A 133 7.28 -16.47 20.35
C THR A 133 8.19 -16.84 21.52
N ALA A 134 7.91 -16.34 22.72
CA ALA A 134 8.75 -16.55 23.90
C ALA A 134 8.99 -18.03 24.24
N GLN A 135 7.98 -18.87 24.02
CA GLN A 135 8.05 -20.31 24.30
C GLN A 135 8.48 -21.16 23.09
N MET A 136 8.58 -20.55 21.91
CA MET A 136 8.98 -21.25 20.68
C MET A 136 10.50 -21.38 20.62
N ARG A 137 11.00 -22.61 20.43
CA ARG A 137 12.43 -22.88 20.30
C ARG A 137 12.90 -22.96 18.84
N ASP A 138 11.99 -23.34 17.93
CA ASP A 138 12.30 -23.50 16.52
C ASP A 138 12.26 -22.17 15.77
N ALA A 139 13.38 -21.85 15.09
CA ALA A 139 13.52 -20.66 14.28
C ALA A 139 12.55 -20.66 13.05
N GLN A 140 12.27 -21.84 12.48
CA GLN A 140 11.35 -21.96 11.36
C GLN A 140 9.89 -21.69 11.80
N GLU A 141 9.52 -22.15 12.99
CA GLU A 141 8.20 -21.87 13.56
C GLU A 141 8.02 -20.37 13.80
N LYS A 142 9.02 -19.71 14.40
CA LYS A 142 9.03 -18.24 14.57
C LYS A 142 8.89 -17.50 13.23
N ALA A 143 9.60 -17.93 12.20
CA ALA A 143 9.52 -17.32 10.88
C ALA A 143 8.13 -17.51 10.23
N ARG A 144 7.49 -18.67 10.41
CA ARG A 144 6.11 -18.91 9.94
C ARG A 144 5.11 -17.99 10.63
N VAL A 145 5.22 -17.84 11.95
CA VAL A 145 4.37 -16.94 12.73
C VAL A 145 4.55 -15.49 12.29
N LEU A 146 5.79 -15.05 12.08
CA LEU A 146 6.10 -13.71 11.58
C LEU A 146 5.44 -13.46 10.22
N SER A 147 5.57 -14.40 9.29
CA SER A 147 4.98 -14.30 7.96
C SER A 147 3.46 -14.25 8.01
N ALA A 148 2.84 -15.15 8.80
CA ALA A 148 1.39 -15.19 8.97
C ALA A 148 0.83 -13.90 9.59
N LEU A 149 1.52 -13.33 10.57
CA LEU A 149 1.14 -12.04 11.16
C LEU A 149 1.25 -10.90 10.15
N ALA A 150 2.32 -10.82 9.38
CA ALA A 150 2.51 -9.77 8.38
C ALA A 150 1.45 -9.82 7.27
N GLU A 151 0.97 -11.02 6.94
CA GLU A 151 -0.05 -11.24 5.91
C GLU A 151 -1.47 -10.99 6.42
N GLN A 152 -1.81 -11.51 7.62
CA GLN A 152 -3.19 -11.64 8.06
C GLN A 152 -3.61 -10.64 9.14
N ALA A 153 -2.65 -10.08 9.89
CA ALA A 153 -2.99 -9.17 10.98
C ALA A 153 -3.34 -7.76 10.50
N PHE A 154 -2.82 -7.34 9.35
CA PHE A 154 -3.02 -6.00 8.81
C PHE A 154 -4.10 -5.97 7.73
N SER A 155 -4.91 -4.94 7.76
CA SER A 155 -5.93 -4.68 6.74
C SER A 155 -5.81 -3.24 6.26
N LEU A 156 -6.04 -3.07 4.97
CA LEU A 156 -6.11 -1.78 4.29
C LEU A 156 -7.35 -1.77 3.43
N SER A 157 -8.19 -0.76 3.58
CA SER A 157 -9.31 -0.50 2.67
C SER A 157 -9.09 0.85 2.00
N THR A 158 -9.17 0.83 0.68
CA THR A 158 -8.93 2.00 -0.17
C THR A 158 -10.25 2.60 -0.65
N PRO A 159 -10.28 3.83 -1.18
CA PRO A 159 -11.48 4.46 -1.71
C PRO A 159 -12.17 3.68 -2.84
N LYS A 160 -11.44 2.77 -3.50
CA LYS A 160 -11.96 1.91 -4.58
C LYS A 160 -12.65 0.65 -4.08
N ASP A 161 -12.58 0.35 -2.78
CA ASP A 161 -13.18 -0.85 -2.23
C ASP A 161 -14.69 -0.69 -2.05
N LYS A 162 -15.43 -1.78 -2.27
CA LYS A 162 -16.90 -1.79 -2.09
C LYS A 162 -17.28 -1.29 -0.70
N GLY A 163 -18.23 -0.34 -0.65
CA GLY A 163 -18.70 0.31 0.58
C GLY A 163 -17.97 1.59 0.96
N MET A 164 -16.95 2.00 0.19
CA MET A 164 -16.30 3.30 0.31
C MET A 164 -16.57 4.24 -0.87
N GLU A 165 -17.17 3.72 -1.95
CA GLU A 165 -17.44 4.44 -3.21
C GLU A 165 -18.46 5.59 -3.05
N ASP A 166 -19.41 5.48 -2.11
CA ASP A 166 -20.47 6.47 -1.89
C ASP A 166 -20.10 7.60 -0.92
N LYS A 167 -18.84 7.70 -0.51
CA LYS A 167 -18.40 8.75 0.42
C LYS A 167 -18.03 10.04 -0.32
N ALA A 168 -18.47 11.17 0.25
CA ALA A 168 -18.24 12.50 -0.32
C ALA A 168 -16.75 12.92 -0.38
N PHE A 169 -15.86 12.17 0.25
CA PHE A 169 -14.41 12.44 0.31
C PHE A 169 -13.61 11.13 0.39
N VAL A 170 -12.39 11.22 -0.12
CA VAL A 170 -11.43 10.09 -0.15
C VAL A 170 -10.80 9.91 1.22
N TYR A 171 -10.92 8.72 1.81
CA TYR A 171 -10.21 8.33 3.02
C TYR A 171 -9.70 6.89 2.92
N TYR A 172 -8.71 6.56 3.73
CA TYR A 172 -8.12 5.23 3.82
C TYR A 172 -8.40 4.67 5.21
N ARG A 173 -8.89 3.44 5.25
CA ARG A 173 -9.11 2.74 6.52
C ARG A 173 -8.01 1.71 6.72
N LEU A 174 -7.30 1.86 7.84
CA LEU A 174 -6.23 0.97 8.28
C LEU A 174 -6.74 0.14 9.44
N GLY A 175 -6.33 -1.13 9.50
CA GLY A 175 -6.73 -1.99 10.60
C GLY A 175 -5.62 -2.94 11.01
N VAL A 176 -5.60 -3.29 12.31
CA VAL A 176 -4.74 -4.35 12.84
C VAL A 176 -5.54 -5.24 13.77
N THR A 177 -5.36 -6.54 13.61
CA THR A 177 -6.04 -7.58 14.41
C THR A 177 -5.04 -8.27 15.32
N ALA A 178 -5.35 -8.32 16.63
CA ALA A 178 -4.55 -9.01 17.66
C ALA A 178 -5.43 -9.84 18.59
N ARG A 179 -4.81 -10.46 19.62
CA ARG A 179 -5.50 -11.31 20.59
C ARG A 179 -6.29 -10.53 21.63
N SER A 180 -5.89 -9.30 21.93
CA SER A 180 -6.59 -8.41 22.86
C SER A 180 -6.84 -7.02 22.23
N ALA A 181 -7.76 -6.27 22.81
CA ALA A 181 -8.10 -4.92 22.38
C ALA A 181 -6.91 -3.95 22.53
N GLN A 182 -6.17 -4.06 23.64
CA GLN A 182 -4.99 -3.25 23.90
C GLN A 182 -3.85 -3.54 22.92
N GLU A 183 -3.58 -4.81 22.65
CA GLU A 183 -2.55 -5.22 21.67
C GLU A 183 -2.90 -4.74 20.27
N ALA A 184 -4.16 -4.88 19.83
CA ALA A 184 -4.62 -4.41 18.52
C ALA A 184 -4.44 -2.89 18.37
N HIS A 185 -4.82 -2.13 19.40
CA HIS A 185 -4.66 -0.67 19.43
C HIS A 185 -3.18 -0.26 19.40
N ALA A 186 -2.36 -0.84 20.30
CA ALA A 186 -0.93 -0.53 20.39
C ALA A 186 -0.16 -0.89 19.11
N LEU A 187 -0.47 -2.04 18.50
CA LEU A 187 0.14 -2.45 17.24
C LEU A 187 -0.25 -1.54 16.08
N LEU A 188 -1.53 -1.14 15.97
CA LEU A 188 -1.97 -0.24 14.91
C LEU A 188 -1.31 1.12 15.05
N GLN A 189 -1.33 1.71 16.24
CA GLN A 189 -0.72 3.00 16.48
C GLN A 189 0.79 2.95 16.23
N GLY A 190 1.49 1.97 16.83
CA GLY A 190 2.93 1.80 16.64
C GLY A 190 3.32 1.57 15.19
N TYR A 191 2.51 0.84 14.42
CA TYR A 191 2.77 0.62 13.00
C TYR A 191 2.55 1.88 12.16
N ILE A 192 1.49 2.65 12.41
CA ILE A 192 1.26 3.93 11.75
C ILE A 192 2.43 4.89 12.01
N ASP A 193 2.88 4.99 13.26
CA ASP A 193 4.00 5.84 13.64
C ASP A 193 5.33 5.35 13.02
N PHE A 194 5.52 4.04 12.92
CA PHE A 194 6.70 3.44 12.28
C PHE A 194 6.74 3.78 10.79
N VAL A 195 5.61 3.60 10.09
CA VAL A 195 5.49 3.91 8.66
C VAL A 195 5.62 5.41 8.41
N ALA A 196 5.04 6.26 9.28
CA ALA A 196 5.16 7.72 9.17
C ALA A 196 6.61 8.18 9.24
N ARG A 197 7.38 7.67 10.21
CA ARG A 197 8.82 7.94 10.30
C ARG A 197 9.59 7.43 9.08
N ARG A 198 9.24 6.26 8.55
CA ARG A 198 9.88 5.73 7.34
C ARG A 198 9.66 6.64 6.13
N VAL A 199 8.42 7.12 5.94
CA VAL A 199 8.09 8.08 4.87
C VAL A 199 8.82 9.41 5.04
N GLU A 200 8.94 9.89 6.27
CA GLU A 200 9.71 11.08 6.60
C GLU A 200 11.20 10.91 6.23
N ASP A 201 11.80 9.79 6.63
CA ASP A 201 13.19 9.46 6.32
C ASP A 201 13.42 9.31 4.82
N ASP A 202 12.51 8.64 4.11
CA ASP A 202 12.57 8.48 2.65
C ASP A 202 12.49 9.84 1.92
N LEU A 203 11.62 10.75 2.38
CA LEU A 203 11.53 12.09 1.80
C LEU A 203 12.79 12.92 2.11
N ARG A 204 13.29 12.85 3.34
CA ARG A 204 14.53 13.52 3.74
C ARG A 204 15.72 13.04 2.90
N TYR A 205 15.83 11.72 2.71
CA TYR A 205 16.85 11.14 1.85
C TYR A 205 16.74 11.64 0.40
N ARG A 206 15.54 11.67 -0.17
CA ARG A 206 15.32 12.18 -1.54
C ARG A 206 15.72 13.64 -1.69
N ILE A 207 15.37 14.48 -0.72
CA ILE A 207 15.75 15.90 -0.75
C ILE A 207 17.27 16.02 -0.69
N GLN A 208 17.93 15.31 0.23
CA GLN A 208 19.37 15.34 0.38
C GLN A 208 20.09 14.85 -0.88
N ASP A 209 19.64 13.74 -1.45
CA ASP A 209 20.20 13.18 -2.69
C ASP A 209 20.09 14.18 -3.84
N GLN A 210 18.96 14.86 -3.98
CA GLN A 210 18.77 15.88 -5.02
C GLN A 210 19.67 17.10 -4.79
N VAL A 211 19.83 17.56 -3.55
CA VAL A 211 20.78 18.63 -3.19
C VAL A 211 22.20 18.23 -3.56
N ASP A 212 22.63 17.02 -3.20
CA ASP A 212 23.98 16.52 -3.45
C ASP A 212 24.26 16.34 -4.95
N GLN A 213 23.28 15.88 -5.72
CA GLN A 213 23.37 15.77 -7.19
C GLN A 213 23.57 17.15 -7.84
N ILE A 214 22.72 18.14 -7.46
CA ILE A 214 22.82 19.50 -8.01
C ILE A 214 24.13 20.14 -7.57
N LEU A 215 24.52 19.99 -6.30
CA LEU A 215 25.80 20.50 -5.79
C LEU A 215 27.00 19.95 -6.57
N THR A 216 27.01 18.65 -6.81
CA THR A 216 28.07 17.97 -7.58
C THR A 216 28.10 18.50 -9.02
N GLN A 217 26.94 18.61 -9.67
CA GLN A 217 26.84 19.15 -11.02
C GLN A 217 27.31 20.61 -11.11
N LYS A 218 26.88 21.46 -10.17
CA LYS A 218 27.28 22.89 -10.15
C LYS A 218 28.76 23.08 -9.85
N LYS A 219 29.34 22.28 -8.96
CA LYS A 219 30.81 22.26 -8.73
C LYS A 219 31.57 21.88 -9.99
N ALA A 220 31.16 20.83 -10.68
CA ALA A 220 31.80 20.40 -11.93
C ALA A 220 31.69 21.48 -13.01
N GLN A 221 30.52 22.12 -13.16
CA GLN A 221 30.30 23.23 -14.10
C GLN A 221 31.16 24.45 -13.77
N TYR A 222 31.27 24.79 -12.46
CA TYR A 222 32.15 25.85 -12.00
C TYR A 222 33.63 25.58 -12.36
N GLN A 223 34.14 24.38 -12.10
CA GLN A 223 35.49 24.00 -12.44
C GLN A 223 35.76 24.09 -13.96
N LEU A 224 34.81 23.60 -14.76
CA LEU A 224 34.91 23.71 -16.23
C LEU A 224 34.97 25.18 -16.71
N ASN A 225 34.14 26.05 -16.13
CA ASN A 225 34.12 27.47 -16.47
C ASN A 225 35.40 28.16 -15.99
N LEU A 226 35.94 27.78 -14.83
CA LEU A 226 37.23 28.25 -14.34
C LEU A 226 38.39 27.88 -15.30
N GLU A 227 38.42 26.66 -15.76
CA GLU A 227 39.41 26.20 -16.75
C GLU A 227 39.29 26.96 -18.09
N ARG A 228 38.04 27.15 -18.56
CA ARG A 228 37.78 27.97 -19.77
C ARG A 228 38.31 29.40 -19.62
N TRP A 229 38.02 30.00 -18.44
CA TRP A 229 38.52 31.35 -18.15
C TRP A 229 40.06 31.39 -18.15
N LYS A 230 40.74 30.45 -17.48
CA LYS A 230 42.20 30.34 -17.45
C LYS A 230 42.80 30.18 -18.85
N ASN A 231 42.19 29.31 -19.66
CA ASN A 231 42.61 29.12 -21.03
C ASN A 231 42.44 30.40 -21.86
N GLN A 232 41.36 31.14 -21.73
CA GLN A 232 41.15 32.41 -22.40
C GLN A 232 42.16 33.46 -21.97
N GLN A 233 42.45 33.54 -20.65
CA GLN A 233 43.49 34.42 -20.12
C GLN A 233 44.86 34.12 -20.74
N GLN A 234 45.25 32.84 -20.80
CA GLN A 234 46.51 32.44 -21.44
C GLN A 234 46.58 32.82 -22.91
N VAL A 235 45.47 32.70 -23.65
CA VAL A 235 45.38 33.13 -25.05
C VAL A 235 45.55 34.64 -25.14
N ASN A 236 44.85 35.41 -24.27
CA ASN A 236 45.00 36.88 -24.24
C ASN A 236 46.43 37.31 -23.92
N ILE A 237 47.08 36.69 -22.94
CA ILE A 237 48.48 36.95 -22.60
C ILE A 237 49.42 36.70 -23.81
N ARG A 238 49.23 35.60 -24.53
CA ARG A 238 49.98 35.28 -25.73
C ARG A 238 49.77 36.29 -26.84
N ARG A 239 48.52 36.69 -27.11
CA ARG A 239 48.15 37.72 -28.09
C ARG A 239 48.79 39.07 -27.75
N LEU A 240 48.73 39.47 -26.47
CA LEU A 240 49.35 40.70 -25.99
C LEU A 240 50.90 40.67 -26.10
N ASN A 241 51.53 39.52 -25.87
CA ASN A 241 53.00 39.37 -26.10
C ASN A 241 53.37 39.54 -27.59
N TYR A 242 52.58 38.94 -28.49
CA TYR A 242 52.80 39.12 -29.95
C TYR A 242 52.53 40.55 -30.37
N SER A 243 51.47 41.19 -29.90
CA SER A 243 51.18 42.62 -30.20
C SER A 243 52.29 43.53 -29.69
N LEU A 244 52.83 43.23 -28.49
CA LEU A 244 53.97 43.98 -27.93
C LEU A 244 55.22 43.86 -28.81
N ALA A 245 55.55 42.65 -29.26
CA ALA A 245 56.71 42.42 -30.16
C ALA A 245 56.55 43.13 -31.50
N LEU A 246 55.29 43.07 -32.08
CA LEU A 246 55.02 43.79 -33.32
C LEU A 246 55.08 45.30 -33.19
N ALA A 247 54.50 45.87 -32.06
CA ALA A 247 54.59 47.30 -31.79
C ALA A 247 56.02 47.79 -31.56
N GLN A 248 56.88 46.98 -30.95
CA GLN A 248 58.31 47.26 -30.77
C GLN A 248 59.03 47.27 -32.09
N ALA A 249 58.81 46.25 -32.93
CA ALA A 249 59.41 46.16 -34.26
C ALA A 249 58.98 47.32 -35.22
N ALA A 250 57.72 47.78 -35.05
CA ALA A 250 57.18 48.94 -35.83
C ALA A 250 57.57 50.29 -35.21
N GLY A 251 58.23 50.35 -34.06
CA GLY A 251 58.62 51.62 -33.41
C GLY A 251 57.48 52.38 -32.78
N ILE A 252 56.32 51.76 -32.56
CA ILE A 252 55.09 52.38 -32.03
C ILE A 252 55.15 52.40 -30.47
N ASN A 253 55.75 53.46 -29.90
CA ASN A 253 55.91 53.56 -28.45
C ASN A 253 54.69 54.13 -27.73
N LYS A 254 53.90 54.99 -28.36
CA LYS A 254 52.73 55.66 -27.79
C LYS A 254 51.46 55.30 -28.58
N PRO A 255 50.26 55.40 -27.99
CA PRO A 255 49.04 55.16 -28.70
C PRO A 255 48.93 56.02 -29.96
N MET A 256 48.56 55.38 -31.08
CA MET A 256 48.32 56.05 -32.32
C MET A 256 46.86 56.55 -32.44
N TYR A 257 46.52 57.56 -31.61
CA TYR A 257 45.26 58.31 -31.75
C TYR A 257 45.55 59.57 -32.60
N GLY A 258 45.45 59.45 -33.93
CA GLY A 258 45.81 60.54 -34.83
C GLY A 258 44.58 61.14 -35.54
N ASN A 259 44.60 62.47 -35.66
CA ASN A 259 43.72 63.30 -36.42
C ASN A 259 43.33 62.69 -37.80
N GLY A 260 42.12 62.05 -37.82
CA GLY A 260 41.42 61.70 -39.05
C GLY A 260 41.86 60.44 -39.81
N ALA A 261 42.87 59.70 -39.39
CA ALA A 261 43.20 58.38 -39.93
C ALA A 261 42.54 57.31 -39.15
N THR A 262 41.52 56.65 -39.62
CA THR A 262 40.96 55.42 -39.09
C THR A 262 41.97 54.30 -39.27
N PHE A 263 42.88 54.15 -38.34
CA PHE A 263 43.68 52.93 -38.21
C PHE A 263 42.77 51.78 -37.85
N LYS A 264 42.51 50.92 -38.78
CA LYS A 264 41.71 49.72 -38.53
C LYS A 264 42.62 48.77 -37.74
N ASP A 265 42.56 48.88 -36.40
CA ASP A 265 43.32 47.99 -35.53
C ASP A 265 42.80 46.55 -35.73
N ASP A 266 43.70 45.61 -35.85
CA ASP A 266 43.32 44.18 -35.87
C ASP A 266 42.88 43.82 -34.46
N GLY A 267 41.60 43.41 -34.30
CA GLY A 267 41.02 43.03 -32.98
C GLY A 267 41.83 41.96 -32.28
N ASP A 268 42.57 41.13 -33.04
CA ASP A 268 43.41 40.05 -32.47
C ASP A 268 44.80 40.57 -32.02
N PHE A 269 45.31 41.62 -32.67
CA PHE A 269 46.64 42.20 -32.40
C PHE A 269 46.57 43.72 -32.28
N PRO A 270 46.22 44.27 -31.12
CA PRO A 270 45.99 45.69 -30.92
C PRO A 270 47.33 46.49 -30.85
N ILE A 271 48.05 46.59 -31.94
CA ILE A 271 49.36 47.30 -32.03
C ILE A 271 49.23 48.81 -31.91
N ALA A 272 48.07 49.37 -32.24
CA ALA A 272 47.80 50.82 -32.17
C ALA A 272 47.83 51.38 -30.74
N LEU A 273 47.73 50.54 -29.70
CA LEU A 273 47.88 50.90 -28.27
C LEU A 273 49.31 51.36 -27.95
N GLY A 274 50.31 50.92 -28.71
CA GLY A 274 51.72 51.19 -28.48
C GLY A 274 52.35 50.40 -27.32
N VAL A 275 53.68 50.33 -27.32
CA VAL A 275 54.48 49.50 -26.41
C VAL A 275 54.15 49.73 -24.94
N ASN A 276 53.97 51.00 -24.50
CA ASN A 276 53.77 51.32 -23.09
C ASN A 276 52.41 50.83 -22.60
N ALA A 277 51.35 51.04 -23.34
CA ALA A 277 50.00 50.61 -22.98
C ALA A 277 49.85 49.09 -23.06
N LEU A 278 50.45 48.45 -24.07
CA LEU A 278 50.45 47.00 -24.22
C LEU A 278 51.20 46.31 -23.04
N ARG A 279 52.33 46.88 -22.60
CA ARG A 279 53.04 46.35 -21.44
C ARG A 279 52.19 46.43 -20.16
N GLN A 280 51.59 47.59 -19.91
CA GLN A 280 50.69 47.77 -18.76
C GLN A 280 49.49 46.83 -18.82
N LYS A 281 48.87 46.63 -19.98
CA LYS A 281 47.77 45.70 -20.16
C LYS A 281 48.21 44.26 -19.92
N LEU A 282 49.38 43.86 -20.37
CA LEU A 282 49.95 42.54 -20.13
C LEU A 282 50.23 42.29 -18.65
N ASP A 283 50.78 43.32 -17.94
CA ASP A 283 51.04 43.20 -16.51
C ASP A 283 49.75 43.07 -15.69
N ILE A 284 48.70 43.83 -16.08
CA ILE A 284 47.38 43.69 -15.49
C ILE A 284 46.80 42.26 -15.73
N GLU A 285 46.85 41.75 -16.96
CA GLU A 285 46.34 40.43 -17.28
C GLU A 285 47.09 39.32 -16.55
N ARG A 286 48.41 39.46 -16.30
CA ARG A 286 49.21 38.53 -15.54
C ARG A 286 48.96 38.60 -14.05
N ALA A 287 48.65 39.79 -13.52
CA ALA A 287 48.38 40.02 -12.11
C ALA A 287 47.00 39.46 -11.65
N GLN A 288 46.14 39.19 -12.61
CA GLN A 288 44.79 38.62 -12.30
C GLN A 288 44.93 37.19 -11.88
N THR A 289 44.78 36.94 -10.60
CA THR A 289 44.89 35.61 -9.99
C THR A 289 43.55 35.00 -9.65
N ASP A 290 42.56 35.83 -9.30
CA ASP A 290 41.19 35.38 -8.97
C ASP A 290 40.21 35.76 -10.09
N PRO A 291 39.70 34.76 -10.80
CA PRO A 291 38.73 35.00 -11.87
C PRO A 291 37.36 35.49 -11.37
N SER A 292 37.04 35.28 -10.07
CA SER A 292 35.77 35.74 -9.48
C SER A 292 35.68 37.27 -9.37
N ASP A 293 36.79 37.97 -9.39
CA ASP A 293 36.83 39.46 -9.36
C ASP A 293 36.41 40.11 -10.68
N LEU A 294 36.51 39.37 -11.77
CA LEU A 294 36.24 39.88 -13.10
C LEU A 294 35.09 39.18 -13.83
N SER A 295 34.64 38.08 -13.33
CA SER A 295 33.53 37.32 -13.89
C SER A 295 32.39 37.22 -12.88
N ALA A 296 31.34 38.02 -13.10
CA ALA A 296 30.12 37.97 -12.33
C ALA A 296 29.50 36.57 -12.33
N ASP A 297 29.60 35.85 -13.45
CA ASP A 297 29.06 34.50 -13.58
C ASP A 297 29.78 33.49 -12.67
N LEU A 298 31.13 33.58 -12.57
CA LEU A 298 31.90 32.73 -11.68
C LEU A 298 31.62 33.07 -10.22
N LYS A 299 31.51 34.36 -9.90
CA LYS A 299 31.15 34.81 -8.54
C LYS A 299 29.77 34.34 -8.12
N ASN A 300 28.79 34.49 -8.99
CA ASN A 300 27.41 34.04 -8.77
C ASN A 300 27.34 32.49 -8.61
N ALA A 301 28.09 31.75 -9.43
CA ALA A 301 28.16 30.30 -9.31
C ALA A 301 28.81 29.87 -7.99
N GLN A 302 29.87 30.54 -7.55
CA GLN A 302 30.50 30.29 -6.25
C GLN A 302 29.51 30.55 -5.10
N LEU A 303 28.82 31.70 -5.09
CA LEU A 303 27.82 32.02 -4.07
C LEU A 303 26.65 31.04 -4.06
N TYR A 304 26.22 30.57 -5.23
CA TYR A 304 25.19 29.56 -5.33
C TYR A 304 25.63 28.22 -4.70
N ILE A 305 26.86 27.75 -5.03
CA ILE A 305 27.44 26.55 -4.46
C ILE A 305 27.56 26.67 -2.94
N GLU A 306 27.99 27.81 -2.43
CA GLU A 306 28.12 28.07 -1.00
C GLU A 306 26.75 27.97 -0.30
N ARG A 307 25.72 28.66 -0.82
CA ARG A 307 24.35 28.59 -0.28
C ARG A 307 23.80 27.17 -0.31
N LEU A 308 24.03 26.45 -1.41
CA LEU A 308 23.56 25.09 -1.54
C LEU A 308 24.24 24.14 -0.55
N SER A 309 25.53 24.35 -0.26
CA SER A 309 26.27 23.54 0.73
C SER A 309 25.84 23.79 2.19
N GLN A 310 25.14 24.90 2.46
CA GLN A 310 24.61 25.26 3.77
C GLN A 310 23.19 24.77 4.01
N VAL A 311 22.54 24.15 2.99
CA VAL A 311 21.20 23.61 3.14
C VAL A 311 21.21 22.42 4.10
N GLN A 312 20.47 22.59 5.22
CA GLN A 312 20.26 21.52 6.20
C GLN A 312 18.83 20.99 6.09
N VAL A 313 18.71 19.69 5.80
CA VAL A 313 17.43 18.99 5.66
C VAL A 313 16.98 18.30 6.95
N ALA A 314 17.82 18.39 8.03
CA ALA A 314 17.67 17.59 9.25
C ALA A 314 16.38 17.84 10.05
N ASP A 315 15.82 19.05 10.00
CA ASP A 315 14.70 19.46 10.88
C ASP A 315 13.32 19.37 10.21
N LEU A 316 13.18 18.62 9.12
CA LEU A 316 11.90 18.44 8.45
C LEU A 316 11.01 17.47 9.25
N GLN A 317 10.11 18.00 10.05
CA GLN A 317 9.01 17.24 10.63
C GLN A 317 7.87 17.19 9.63
N ILE A 318 7.50 15.98 9.22
CA ILE A 318 6.50 15.76 8.18
C ILE A 318 5.44 14.82 8.72
N GLN A 319 4.18 15.29 8.70
CA GLN A 319 3.04 14.43 8.94
C GLN A 319 2.39 14.10 7.59
N PRO A 320 2.57 12.87 7.06
CA PRO A 320 2.16 12.54 5.69
C PRO A 320 0.65 12.45 5.50
N PHE A 321 -0.13 12.47 6.58
CA PHE A 321 -1.58 12.35 6.58
C PHE A 321 -2.20 13.15 7.73
N LYS A 322 -3.52 13.28 7.70
CA LYS A 322 -4.34 13.74 8.81
C LYS A 322 -5.25 12.62 9.27
N TYR A 323 -5.40 12.45 10.59
CA TYR A 323 -6.38 11.53 11.14
C TYR A 323 -7.79 12.06 10.95
N LEU A 324 -8.66 11.27 10.34
CA LEU A 324 -10.11 11.43 10.39
C LEU A 324 -10.66 10.68 11.62
N MET A 325 -10.08 9.51 11.92
CA MET A 325 -10.33 8.74 13.11
C MET A 325 -9.00 8.18 13.64
N LEU A 326 -8.67 8.50 14.88
CA LEU A 326 -7.51 7.95 15.58
C LEU A 326 -7.64 6.42 15.71
N PRO A 327 -6.53 5.67 15.89
CA PRO A 327 -6.58 4.25 16.19
C PRO A 327 -7.57 3.97 17.31
N SER A 328 -8.61 3.19 17.02
CA SER A 328 -9.69 2.92 17.94
C SER A 328 -9.31 1.81 18.92
N MET A 329 -9.73 1.95 20.19
CA MET A 329 -9.73 0.80 21.10
C MET A 329 -11.01 -0.01 20.85
N PRO A 330 -10.91 -1.25 20.32
CA PRO A 330 -12.09 -2.02 19.99
C PRO A 330 -12.87 -2.41 21.24
N LEU A 331 -14.18 -2.10 21.25
CA LEU A 331 -15.10 -2.44 22.35
C LEU A 331 -15.71 -3.84 22.19
N GLN A 332 -15.66 -4.40 20.99
CA GLN A 332 -16.22 -5.70 20.67
C GLN A 332 -15.19 -6.55 19.91
N LYS A 333 -15.22 -7.86 20.18
CA LYS A 333 -14.38 -8.81 19.43
C LYS A 333 -14.83 -8.92 17.97
N ALA A 334 -13.88 -8.91 17.06
CA ALA A 334 -14.15 -9.05 15.64
C ALA A 334 -14.51 -10.50 15.26
N SER A 335 -13.92 -11.48 15.94
CA SER A 335 -14.14 -12.90 15.70
C SER A 335 -13.82 -13.72 16.98
N PRO A 336 -14.50 -14.84 17.21
CA PRO A 336 -15.67 -15.33 16.50
C PRO A 336 -16.94 -14.52 16.85
N LYS A 337 -17.88 -14.42 15.89
CA LYS A 337 -19.22 -13.83 16.16
C LYS A 337 -20.05 -14.86 16.92
N GLY A 338 -20.15 -14.74 18.24
CA GLY A 338 -20.82 -15.72 19.11
C GLY A 338 -22.25 -16.02 18.69
N THR A 339 -23.02 -14.99 18.29
CA THR A 339 -24.40 -15.17 17.82
C THR A 339 -24.50 -16.09 16.59
N LEU A 340 -23.54 -15.97 15.66
CA LEU A 340 -23.52 -16.80 14.45
C LEU A 340 -23.15 -18.26 14.77
N ILE A 341 -22.22 -18.49 15.70
CA ILE A 341 -21.83 -19.84 16.12
C ILE A 341 -22.99 -20.53 16.82
N VAL A 342 -23.68 -19.85 17.73
CA VAL A 342 -24.82 -20.40 18.46
C VAL A 342 -25.97 -20.71 17.48
N LEU A 343 -26.24 -19.81 16.51
CA LEU A 343 -27.25 -20.04 15.49
C LEU A 343 -26.94 -21.26 14.61
N LEU A 344 -25.70 -21.37 14.13
CA LEU A 344 -25.27 -22.52 13.32
C LEU A 344 -25.31 -23.82 14.11
N ALA A 345 -24.90 -23.79 15.39
CA ALA A 345 -25.00 -24.94 16.28
C ALA A 345 -26.46 -25.37 16.52
N ALA A 346 -27.39 -24.41 16.69
CA ALA A 346 -28.81 -24.69 16.82
C ALA A 346 -29.41 -25.31 15.55
N ILE A 347 -29.05 -24.79 14.37
CA ILE A 347 -29.49 -25.37 13.09
C ILE A 347 -28.93 -26.78 12.90
N ALA A 348 -27.66 -27.00 13.20
CA ALA A 348 -27.04 -28.33 13.15
C ALA A 348 -27.74 -29.32 14.12
N GLY A 349 -28.04 -28.86 15.34
CA GLY A 349 -28.81 -29.62 16.31
C GLY A 349 -30.21 -30.01 15.84
N LEU A 350 -30.90 -29.09 15.16
CA LEU A 350 -32.21 -29.34 14.58
C LEU A 350 -32.15 -30.40 13.47
N LEU A 351 -31.17 -30.27 12.55
CA LEU A 351 -31.00 -31.23 11.46
C LEU A 351 -30.62 -32.62 11.96
N LEU A 352 -29.65 -32.70 12.88
CA LEU A 352 -29.20 -33.97 13.42
C LEU A 352 -30.28 -34.67 14.25
N SER A 353 -31.03 -33.92 15.10
CA SER A 353 -32.11 -34.50 15.91
C SER A 353 -33.28 -34.96 15.04
N SER A 354 -33.65 -34.19 14.00
CA SER A 354 -34.69 -34.58 13.06
C SER A 354 -34.33 -35.85 12.31
N ALA A 355 -33.08 -35.92 11.78
CA ALA A 355 -32.58 -37.11 11.10
C ALA A 355 -32.58 -38.35 12.04
N LEU A 356 -32.16 -38.18 13.29
CA LEU A 356 -32.12 -39.27 14.26
C LEU A 356 -33.52 -39.77 14.66
N VAL A 357 -34.49 -38.86 14.81
CA VAL A 357 -35.90 -39.22 15.08
C VAL A 357 -36.48 -39.98 13.90
N LEU A 358 -36.28 -39.53 12.69
CA LEU A 358 -36.77 -40.20 11.47
C LEU A 358 -36.08 -41.58 11.30
N MET A 359 -34.79 -41.66 11.54
CA MET A 359 -34.06 -42.95 11.46
C MET A 359 -34.57 -43.96 12.51
N ARG A 360 -34.79 -43.52 13.74
CA ARG A 360 -35.42 -44.40 14.78
C ARG A 360 -36.81 -44.84 14.37
N HIS A 361 -37.63 -43.98 13.79
CA HIS A 361 -38.96 -44.32 13.31
C HIS A 361 -38.88 -45.33 12.15
N ALA A 362 -38.00 -45.13 11.16
CA ALA A 362 -37.81 -46.07 10.06
C ALA A 362 -37.28 -47.42 10.48
N LEU A 363 -36.41 -47.50 11.51
CA LEU A 363 -35.95 -48.76 12.10
C LEU A 363 -37.08 -49.47 12.87
N ALA A 364 -37.85 -48.73 13.63
CA ALA A 364 -38.95 -49.28 14.41
C ALA A 364 -40.09 -49.87 13.49
N SER A 365 -40.38 -49.19 12.38
CA SER A 365 -41.36 -49.66 11.38
C SER A 365 -40.87 -50.97 10.70
N ARG A 366 -39.59 -51.08 10.41
CA ARG A 366 -38.99 -52.31 9.86
C ARG A 366 -39.06 -53.49 10.79
N HIS A 367 -38.83 -53.33 12.08
CA HIS A 367 -38.99 -54.38 13.12
C HIS A 367 -40.44 -54.79 13.34
N ALA A 368 -41.40 -53.87 13.21
CA ALA A 368 -42.81 -54.23 13.31
C ALA A 368 -43.30 -55.09 12.11
N CYS A 369 -42.81 -54.85 10.92
CA CYS A 369 -43.10 -55.68 9.73
C CYS A 369 -42.44 -57.07 9.77
N SER A 370 -41.27 -57.17 10.39
CA SER A 370 -40.54 -58.45 10.53
C SER A 370 -41.16 -59.40 11.60
N GLY A 371 -41.81 -58.83 12.63
CA GLY A 371 -42.50 -59.60 13.69
C GLY A 371 -43.84 -60.23 13.26
N ALA A 372 -44.56 -59.54 12.34
CA ALA A 372 -45.83 -60.02 11.82
C ALA A 372 -45.74 -61.21 10.83
N SER A 373 -44.57 -61.49 10.29
CA SER A 373 -44.29 -62.64 9.41
C SER A 373 -43.92 -63.91 10.14
N ALA A 374 -43.72 -63.90 11.46
CA ALA A 374 -43.30 -65.05 12.26
C ALA A 374 -44.48 -65.76 13.01
N GLU A 375 -45.64 -65.17 13.09
CA GLU A 375 -46.80 -65.75 13.79
C GLU A 375 -47.87 -66.41 12.87
N GLY A 376 -47.53 -66.55 11.59
CA GLY A 376 -48.42 -67.18 10.60
C GLY A 376 -47.90 -68.53 10.08
N LYS A 377 -47.35 -69.40 10.95
CA LYS A 377 -47.02 -70.78 10.56
C LYS A 377 -47.58 -71.81 11.53
#